data_8b36b1e25545c545a8dd3f42e67092d9
#
_entry.id   8b36b1e25545c545a8dd3f42e67092d9
#
_cell.length_a   1.000
_cell.length_b   1.000
_cell.length_c   1.000
_cell.angle_alpha   90.00
_cell.angle_beta   90.00
_cell.angle_gamma   90.00
#
_symmetry.space_group_name_H-M   'P 1'
#
loop_
_entity.id
_entity.type
_entity.pdbx_description
1 polymer ?
#
loop_
_entity_poly.entity_id
_entity_poly.type
_entity_poly.pdbx_seq_one_letter_code
_entity_poly.pdbx_strand_id
1 'polypeptide(L)'
;KAVEKAIMESGLGLNPATEGQLIRVPIPPLTEERRVELTKVAGKYAEEARIAVRNVRRHGMDDLKKGEKDGDISKDEHHDYSQEIQTLTDSIIKNIDETLANKEKEIMQV
;
A
#
# COMPACT_ATOMS: atom_id res chain seq x y z
N LYS A 1 -21.01 -9.83 -24.25
CA LYS A 1 -20.60 -11.21 -23.96
C LYS A 1 -19.10 -11.34 -23.71
N ALA A 2 -18.28 -10.57 -24.41
CA ALA A 2 -16.85 -10.52 -24.15
C ALA A 2 -16.57 -9.96 -22.74
N VAL A 3 -17.33 -8.93 -22.31
CA VAL A 3 -17.22 -8.34 -20.98
C VAL A 3 -17.67 -9.35 -19.92
N GLU A 4 -18.78 -10.05 -20.17
CA GLU A 4 -19.28 -11.08 -19.27
C GLU A 4 -18.25 -12.18 -19.05
N LYS A 5 -17.64 -12.67 -20.12
CA LYS A 5 -16.59 -13.67 -20.06
C LYS A 5 -15.37 -13.18 -19.27
N ALA A 6 -14.95 -11.93 -19.51
CA ALA A 6 -13.83 -11.32 -18.79
C ALA A 6 -14.09 -11.23 -17.28
N ILE A 7 -15.32 -10.88 -16.88
CA ILE A 7 -15.72 -10.83 -15.48
C ILE A 7 -15.68 -12.23 -14.84
N MET A 8 -16.20 -13.24 -15.52
CA MET A 8 -16.17 -14.61 -15.02
C MET A 8 -14.74 -15.13 -14.86
N GLU A 9 -13.85 -14.81 -15.79
CA GLU A 9 -12.46 -15.26 -15.79
C GLU A 9 -11.56 -14.45 -14.83
N SER A 10 -12.04 -13.31 -14.32
CA SER A 10 -11.25 -12.45 -13.44
C SER A 10 -10.95 -13.06 -12.07
N GLY A 11 -11.69 -14.07 -11.65
CA GLY A 11 -11.52 -14.69 -10.33
C GLY A 11 -12.04 -13.84 -9.17
N LEU A 12 -12.86 -12.83 -9.45
CA LEU A 12 -13.41 -11.95 -8.42
C LEU A 12 -14.62 -12.55 -7.70
N GLY A 13 -15.11 -13.72 -8.12
CA GLY A 13 -16.30 -14.34 -7.52
C GLY A 13 -17.60 -13.67 -7.92
N LEU A 14 -17.62 -12.97 -9.05
CA LEU A 14 -18.80 -12.30 -9.57
C LEU A 14 -19.50 -13.18 -10.61
N ASN A 15 -20.82 -13.18 -10.58
CA ASN A 15 -21.64 -13.92 -11.51
C ASN A 15 -22.42 -12.95 -12.41
N PRO A 16 -21.88 -12.59 -13.58
CA PRO A 16 -22.56 -11.65 -14.46
C PRO A 16 -23.79 -12.29 -15.11
N ALA A 17 -24.84 -11.50 -15.27
CA ALA A 17 -26.04 -11.88 -15.98
C ALA A 17 -26.31 -10.87 -17.08
N THR A 18 -26.66 -11.36 -18.28
CA THR A 18 -26.90 -10.51 -19.43
C THR A 18 -28.39 -10.38 -19.71
N GLU A 19 -28.88 -9.16 -19.83
CA GLU A 19 -30.24 -8.83 -20.27
C GLU A 19 -30.13 -7.91 -21.49
N GLY A 20 -30.30 -8.46 -22.69
CA GLY A 20 -30.15 -7.69 -23.92
C GLY A 20 -28.72 -7.13 -24.05
N GLN A 21 -28.59 -5.81 -24.04
CA GLN A 21 -27.31 -5.12 -24.07
C GLN A 21 -26.75 -4.80 -22.69
N LEU A 22 -27.53 -5.06 -21.64
CA LEU A 22 -27.17 -4.74 -20.26
C LEU A 22 -26.62 -5.97 -19.54
N ILE A 23 -25.44 -5.81 -18.94
CA ILE A 23 -24.82 -6.84 -18.13
C ILE A 23 -24.97 -6.41 -16.66
N ARG A 24 -25.57 -7.28 -15.86
CA ARG A 24 -25.71 -7.06 -14.42
C ARG A 24 -24.71 -7.93 -13.68
N VAL A 25 -23.98 -7.32 -12.76
CA VAL A 25 -22.99 -8.02 -11.94
C VAL A 25 -23.41 -7.90 -10.49
N PRO A 26 -24.18 -8.87 -9.96
CA PRO A 26 -24.54 -8.84 -8.56
C PRO A 26 -23.28 -9.07 -7.71
N ILE A 27 -23.02 -8.15 -6.79
CA ILE A 27 -21.90 -8.25 -5.86
C ILE A 27 -22.45 -8.84 -4.56
N PRO A 28 -22.04 -10.05 -4.17
CA PRO A 28 -22.53 -10.64 -2.93
C PRO A 28 -22.03 -9.81 -1.74
N PRO A 29 -22.85 -9.68 -0.68
CA PRO A 29 -22.40 -9.00 0.53
C PRO A 29 -21.21 -9.73 1.13
N LEU A 30 -20.24 -8.98 1.62
CA LEU A 30 -19.07 -9.55 2.27
C LEU A 30 -19.48 -10.14 3.62
N THR A 31 -19.06 -11.36 3.90
CA THR A 31 -19.22 -11.96 5.21
C THR A 31 -18.27 -11.30 6.19
N GLU A 32 -18.56 -11.38 7.48
CA GLU A 32 -17.68 -10.86 8.50
C GLU A 32 -16.32 -11.55 8.45
N GLU A 33 -16.30 -12.87 8.24
CA GLU A 33 -15.06 -13.64 8.08
C GLU A 33 -14.23 -13.12 6.91
N ARG A 34 -14.87 -12.84 5.78
CA ARG A 34 -14.15 -12.31 4.61
C ARG A 34 -13.64 -10.90 4.87
N ARG A 35 -14.38 -10.08 5.60
CA ARG A 35 -13.93 -8.74 6.00
C ARG A 35 -12.68 -8.81 6.87
N VAL A 36 -12.66 -9.72 7.84
CA VAL A 36 -11.49 -9.94 8.70
C VAL A 36 -10.29 -10.38 7.88
N GLU A 37 -10.49 -11.31 6.93
CA GLU A 37 -9.40 -11.77 6.04
C GLU A 37 -8.83 -10.61 5.22
N LEU A 38 -9.69 -9.77 4.64
CA LEU A 38 -9.27 -8.62 3.85
C LEU A 38 -8.51 -7.61 4.70
N THR A 39 -8.93 -7.40 5.94
CA THR A 39 -8.22 -6.53 6.89
C THR A 39 -6.81 -7.04 7.16
N LYS A 40 -6.66 -8.35 7.34
CA LYS A 40 -5.34 -8.97 7.53
C LYS A 40 -4.45 -8.81 6.30
N VAL A 41 -5.02 -8.99 5.10
CA VAL A 41 -4.28 -8.81 3.86
C VAL A 41 -3.83 -7.35 3.70
N ALA A 42 -4.71 -6.40 3.99
CA ALA A 42 -4.37 -4.98 3.96
C ALA A 42 -3.25 -4.66 4.94
N GLY A 43 -3.31 -5.21 6.16
CA GLY A 43 -2.26 -5.06 7.16
C GLY A 43 -0.92 -5.60 6.70
N LYS A 44 -0.93 -6.75 6.04
CA LYS A 44 0.27 -7.36 5.48
C LYS A 44 0.92 -6.49 4.42
N TYR A 45 0.13 -5.96 3.49
CA TYR A 45 0.63 -5.06 2.45
C TYR A 45 1.20 -3.77 3.05
N ALA A 46 0.53 -3.22 4.07
CA ALA A 46 1.02 -2.03 4.76
C ALA A 46 2.37 -2.30 5.43
N GLU A 47 2.54 -3.45 6.07
CA GLU A 47 3.81 -3.82 6.71
C GLU A 47 4.92 -4.02 5.67
N GLU A 48 4.63 -4.64 4.54
CA GLU A 48 5.59 -4.77 3.44
C GLU A 48 6.02 -3.38 2.93
N ALA A 49 5.09 -2.44 2.83
CA ALA A 49 5.39 -1.08 2.41
C ALA A 49 6.28 -0.37 3.43
N ARG A 50 6.01 -0.53 4.73
CA ARG A 50 6.85 0.06 5.79
C ARG A 50 8.27 -0.49 5.75
N ILE A 51 8.41 -1.79 5.56
CA ILE A 51 9.73 -2.44 5.45
C ILE A 51 10.48 -1.88 4.25
N ALA A 52 9.83 -1.74 3.09
CA ALA A 52 10.44 -1.17 1.90
C ALA A 52 10.91 0.27 2.13
N VAL A 53 10.10 1.10 2.78
CA VAL A 53 10.43 2.48 3.11
C VAL A 53 11.64 2.55 4.06
N ARG A 54 11.66 1.70 5.09
CA ARG A 54 12.78 1.64 6.03
C ARG A 54 14.07 1.18 5.36
N ASN A 55 13.99 0.25 4.40
CA ASN A 55 15.15 -0.20 3.64
C ASN A 55 15.72 0.93 2.77
N VAL A 56 14.87 1.69 2.09
CA VAL A 56 15.29 2.87 1.32
C VAL A 56 15.94 3.90 2.24
N ARG A 57 15.36 4.15 3.40
CA ARG A 57 15.93 5.06 4.40
C ARG A 57 17.34 4.62 4.82
N ARG A 58 17.51 3.35 5.12
CA ARG A 58 18.80 2.80 5.53
C ARG A 58 19.85 2.97 4.43
N HIS A 59 19.49 2.67 3.18
CA HIS A 59 20.37 2.87 2.04
C HIS A 59 20.78 4.34 1.88
N GLY A 60 19.81 5.26 2.03
CA GLY A 60 20.06 6.69 1.97
C GLY A 60 21.00 7.16 3.07
N MET A 61 20.81 6.67 4.29
CA MET A 61 21.68 7.02 5.43
C MET A 61 23.10 6.48 5.23
N ASP A 62 23.22 5.27 4.70
CA ASP A 62 24.53 4.68 4.39
C ASP A 62 25.26 5.46 3.30
N ASP A 63 24.53 5.89 2.27
CA ASP A 63 25.09 6.71 1.19
C ASP A 63 25.58 8.06 1.71
N LEU A 64 24.85 8.69 2.62
CA LEU A 64 25.28 9.95 3.25
C LEU A 64 26.56 9.75 4.07
N LYS A 65 26.61 8.68 4.83
CA LYS A 65 27.77 8.35 5.65
C LYS A 65 29.01 8.14 4.76
N LYS A 66 28.85 7.44 3.65
CA LYS A 66 29.92 7.22 2.68
C LYS A 66 30.33 8.53 2.02
N GLY A 67 29.37 9.36 1.62
CA GLY A 67 29.66 10.67 1.02
C GLY A 67 30.46 11.59 1.93
N GLU A 68 30.14 11.61 3.24
CA GLU A 68 30.92 12.37 4.21
C GLU A 68 32.35 11.82 4.35
N LYS A 69 32.47 10.51 4.44
CA LYS A 69 33.76 9.84 4.54
C LYS A 69 34.63 10.11 3.32
N ASP A 70 34.06 10.11 2.13
CA ASP A 70 34.74 10.35 0.86
C ASP A 70 35.01 11.85 0.59
N GLY A 71 34.47 12.73 1.43
CA GLY A 71 34.61 14.17 1.29
C GLY A 71 33.68 14.82 0.29
N ASP A 72 32.70 14.09 -0.22
CA ASP A 72 31.70 14.60 -1.17
C ASP A 72 30.71 15.57 -0.53
N ILE A 73 30.41 15.36 0.75
CA ILE A 73 29.55 16.25 1.54
C ILE A 73 30.22 16.56 2.87
N SER A 74 29.87 17.70 3.45
CA SER A 74 30.36 18.10 4.77
C SER A 74 29.60 17.37 5.88
N LYS A 75 30.13 17.43 7.10
CA LYS A 75 29.46 16.89 8.29
C LYS A 75 28.11 17.57 8.51
N ASP A 76 28.02 18.88 8.31
CA ASP A 76 26.80 19.65 8.47
C ASP A 76 25.77 19.25 7.40
N GLU A 77 26.20 19.09 6.15
CA GLU A 77 25.33 18.60 5.08
C GLU A 77 24.83 17.20 5.38
N HIS A 78 25.67 16.30 5.86
CA HIS A 78 25.27 14.95 6.27
C HIS A 78 24.17 15.02 7.33
N HIS A 79 24.34 15.85 8.34
CA HIS A 79 23.36 16.04 9.41
C HIS A 79 22.01 16.53 8.86
N ASP A 80 22.05 17.57 8.02
CA ASP A 80 20.84 18.17 7.45
C ASP A 80 20.11 17.18 6.54
N TYR A 81 20.80 16.48 5.67
CA TYR A 81 20.21 15.47 4.78
C TYR A 81 19.65 14.29 5.57
N SER A 82 20.32 13.88 6.64
CA SER A 82 19.82 12.82 7.52
C SER A 82 18.49 13.19 8.15
N GLN A 83 18.34 14.45 8.58
CA GLN A 83 17.07 14.94 9.13
C GLN A 83 15.97 14.98 8.06
N GLU A 84 16.29 15.40 6.85
CA GLU A 84 15.34 15.41 5.74
C GLU A 84 14.85 14.01 5.41
N ILE A 85 15.76 13.04 5.34
CA ILE A 85 15.42 11.63 5.08
C ILE A 85 14.52 11.10 6.19
N GLN A 86 14.84 11.40 7.45
CA GLN A 86 14.06 10.94 8.59
C GLN A 86 12.66 11.55 8.58
N THR A 87 12.55 12.85 8.34
CA THR A 87 11.27 13.56 8.27
C THR A 87 10.41 13.01 7.14
N LEU A 88 10.98 12.78 5.97
CA LEU A 88 10.27 12.22 4.82
C LEU A 88 9.82 10.80 5.10
N THR A 89 10.69 9.98 5.71
CA THR A 89 10.36 8.60 6.09
C THR A 89 9.18 8.57 7.07
N ASP A 90 9.22 9.40 8.10
CA ASP A 90 8.16 9.48 9.10
C ASP A 90 6.83 9.90 8.46
N SER A 91 6.87 10.86 7.53
CA SER A 91 5.69 11.33 6.80
C SER A 91 5.08 10.22 5.93
N ILE A 92 5.92 9.46 5.22
CA ILE A 92 5.45 8.36 4.36
C ILE A 92 4.84 7.25 5.21
N ILE A 93 5.48 6.87 6.31
CA ILE A 93 4.96 5.82 7.22
C ILE A 93 3.64 6.26 7.82
N LYS A 94 3.51 7.52 8.22
CA LYS A 94 2.25 8.08 8.70
C LYS A 94 1.14 7.96 7.66
N ASN A 95 1.45 8.27 6.39
CA ASN A 95 0.49 8.13 5.29
C ASN A 95 0.09 6.68 5.08
N ILE A 96 1.03 5.73 5.20
CA ILE A 96 0.73 4.30 5.11
C ILE A 96 -0.23 3.90 6.22
N ASP A 97 0.03 4.33 7.46
CA ASP A 97 -0.78 3.99 8.62
C ASP A 97 -2.20 4.59 8.51
N GLU A 98 -2.31 5.82 8.06
CA GLU A 98 -3.61 6.48 7.85
C GLU A 98 -4.40 5.80 6.73
N THR A 99 -3.73 5.44 5.63
CA THR A 99 -4.35 4.74 4.51
C THR A 99 -4.85 3.37 4.96
N LEU A 100 -4.05 2.65 5.75
CA LEU A 100 -4.45 1.35 6.30
C LEU A 100 -5.68 1.49 7.20
N ALA A 101 -5.68 2.46 8.12
CA ALA A 101 -6.79 2.69 9.02
C ALA A 101 -8.08 3.00 8.25
N ASN A 102 -7.99 3.83 7.20
CA ASN A 102 -9.12 4.16 6.36
C ASN A 102 -9.63 2.94 5.58
N LYS A 103 -8.73 2.11 5.07
CA LYS A 103 -9.08 0.88 4.37
C LYS A 103 -9.74 -0.13 5.29
N GLU A 104 -9.24 -0.27 6.51
CA GLU A 104 -9.84 -1.14 7.52
C GLU A 104 -11.28 -0.71 7.84
N LYS A 105 -11.50 0.59 7.97
CA LYS A 105 -12.87 1.13 8.17
C LYS A 105 -13.77 0.80 6.99
N GLU A 106 -13.30 1.02 5.77
CA GLU A 106 -14.07 0.72 4.56
C GLU A 106 -14.41 -0.76 4.47
N ILE A 107 -13.46 -1.63 4.76
CA ILE A 107 -13.65 -3.09 4.71
C ILE A 107 -14.66 -3.53 5.75
N MET A 108 -14.61 -2.99 6.96
CA MET A 108 -15.50 -3.37 8.06
C MET A 108 -16.85 -2.65 8.04
N GLN A 109 -17.00 -1.66 7.16
CA GLN A 109 -18.26 -0.90 7.05
C GLN A 109 -19.37 -1.76 6.44
N VAL A 110 -20.54 -1.75 7.06
CA VAL A 110 -21.70 -2.50 6.61
C VAL A 110 -22.54 -1.67 5.63
#